data_fb00f77bd4196077a491b0a073e1c81a
#
_entry.id   fb00f77bd4196077a491b0a073e1c81a
#
_cell.length_a   1.000
_cell.length_b   1.000
_cell.length_c   1.000
_cell.angle_alpha   90.00
_cell.angle_beta   90.00
_cell.angle_gamma   90.00
#
_symmetry.space_group_name_H-M   'P 1'
#
loop_
_entity.id
_entity.type
_entity.pdbx_description
1 polymer ?
#
loop_
_entity_poly.entity_id
_entity_poly.type
_entity_poly.pdbx_seq_one_letter_code
_entity_poly.pdbx_strand_id
1 'polypeptide(L)'
;FKNRLMKLGIIIYSTDAELIFNAFRLANFSLIEKDEVRLFLLASGVEYESLHSEKFPINDLAQSFVRKGGQILACGTCLNLRQKDSSELCPLSTMKDLYELVRDCDKTVTF
;
A
#
# COMPACT_ATOMS: atom_id res chain seq x y z
N PHE A 1 23.83 16.67 -7.67
CA PHE A 1 22.68 16.11 -6.96
C PHE A 1 23.01 14.81 -6.24
N LYS A 2 22.42 14.61 -5.10
CA LYS A 2 22.67 13.43 -4.32
C LYS A 2 21.53 12.45 -4.37
N ASN A 3 21.85 11.18 -4.54
CA ASN A 3 20.87 10.13 -4.39
C ASN A 3 20.62 9.93 -2.91
N ARG A 4 19.59 10.52 -2.40
CA ARG A 4 19.20 10.37 -1.02
C ARG A 4 18.07 9.36 -0.94
N LEU A 5 18.31 8.29 -0.19
CA LEU A 5 17.27 7.30 0.03
C LEU A 5 16.14 7.90 0.85
N MET A 6 14.93 7.53 0.52
CA MET A 6 13.73 8.09 1.10
C MET A 6 12.90 7.00 1.75
N LYS A 7 12.19 7.37 2.83
CA LYS A 7 11.13 6.54 3.37
C LYS A 7 9.82 7.09 2.85
N LEU A 8 9.16 6.33 1.99
CA LEU A 8 7.93 6.74 1.34
C LEU A 8 6.74 6.02 1.97
N GLY A 9 5.75 6.79 2.40
CA GLY A 9 4.48 6.25 2.86
C GLY A 9 3.41 6.45 1.82
N ILE A 10 2.67 5.39 1.49
CA ILE A 10 1.57 5.46 0.54
C ILE A 10 0.30 5.02 1.28
N ILE A 11 -0.75 5.84 1.19
CA ILE A 11 -2.03 5.52 1.81
C ILE A 11 -3.06 5.38 0.71
N ILE A 12 -3.69 4.21 0.61
CA ILE A 12 -4.75 3.95 -0.36
C ILE A 12 -6.07 3.89 0.37
N TYR A 13 -7.01 4.76 0.02
CA TYR A 13 -8.33 4.80 0.63
C TYR A 13 -9.47 4.71 -0.38
N SER A 14 -9.15 4.59 -1.66
CA SER A 14 -10.15 4.56 -2.73
C SER A 14 -10.38 3.14 -3.25
N THR A 15 -11.41 3.01 -4.11
CA THR A 15 -11.69 1.77 -4.83
C THR A 15 -11.60 1.97 -6.34
N ASP A 16 -10.87 2.98 -6.79
CA ASP A 16 -10.65 3.20 -8.22
C ASP A 16 -9.50 2.31 -8.68
N ALA A 17 -9.78 1.38 -9.57
CA ALA A 17 -8.80 0.40 -10.03
C ALA A 17 -7.59 1.04 -10.69
N GLU A 18 -7.80 2.06 -11.51
CA GLU A 18 -6.69 2.74 -12.19
C GLU A 18 -5.81 3.49 -11.20
N LEU A 19 -6.41 4.16 -10.22
CA LEU A 19 -5.67 4.87 -9.17
C LEU A 19 -4.81 3.91 -8.36
N ILE A 20 -5.40 2.80 -7.93
CA ILE A 20 -4.70 1.81 -7.12
C ILE A 20 -3.58 1.16 -7.92
N PHE A 21 -3.83 0.86 -9.19
CA PHE A 21 -2.83 0.34 -10.09
C PHE A 21 -1.62 1.28 -10.14
N ASN A 22 -1.86 2.58 -10.27
CA ASN A 22 -0.78 3.55 -10.32
C ASN A 22 -0.08 3.73 -8.97
N ALA A 23 -0.82 3.59 -7.86
CA ALA A 23 -0.20 3.62 -6.54
C ALA A 23 0.83 2.50 -6.39
N PHE A 24 0.48 1.28 -6.80
CA PHE A 24 1.42 0.16 -6.74
C PHE A 24 2.56 0.30 -7.74
N ARG A 25 2.34 0.95 -8.87
CA ARG A 25 3.43 1.24 -9.81
C ARG A 25 4.44 2.19 -9.17
N LEU A 26 3.97 3.25 -8.54
CA LEU A 26 4.85 4.17 -7.82
C LEU A 26 5.60 3.44 -6.70
N ALA A 27 4.88 2.62 -5.94
CA ALA A 27 5.48 1.85 -4.84
C ALA A 27 6.62 0.97 -5.32
N ASN A 28 6.40 0.22 -6.40
CA ASN A 28 7.42 -0.66 -6.97
C ASN A 28 8.60 0.12 -7.53
N PHE A 29 8.32 1.25 -8.18
CA PHE A 29 9.39 2.08 -8.73
C PHE A 29 10.30 2.61 -7.61
N SER A 30 9.68 3.07 -6.52
CA SER A 30 10.43 3.58 -5.38
C SER A 30 11.34 2.51 -4.77
N LEU A 31 10.86 1.27 -4.68
CA LEU A 31 11.70 0.16 -4.21
C LEU A 31 12.87 -0.09 -5.14
N ILE A 32 12.68 0.03 -6.46
CA ILE A 32 13.76 -0.13 -7.42
C ILE A 32 14.80 0.96 -7.22
N GLU A 33 14.38 2.16 -6.82
CA GLU A 33 15.29 3.27 -6.51
C GLU A 33 15.92 3.14 -5.12
N LYS A 34 15.68 2.00 -4.44
CA LYS A 34 16.27 1.66 -3.14
C LYS A 34 15.64 2.39 -1.96
N ASP A 35 14.49 3.01 -2.13
CA ASP A 35 13.76 3.61 -1.03
C ASP A 35 13.11 2.53 -0.16
N GLU A 36 12.80 2.90 1.09
CA GLU A 36 11.95 2.08 1.95
C GLU A 36 10.51 2.53 1.71
N VAL A 37 9.59 1.59 1.48
CA VAL A 37 8.21 1.93 1.16
C VAL A 37 7.25 1.18 2.08
N ARG A 38 6.35 1.93 2.72
CA ARG A 38 5.24 1.38 3.51
C ARG A 38 3.94 1.81 2.87
N LEU A 39 3.03 0.87 2.73
CA LEU A 39 1.74 1.12 2.09
C LEU A 39 0.63 0.73 3.06
N PHE A 40 -0.27 1.66 3.36
CA PHE A 40 -1.37 1.45 4.29
C PHE A 40 -2.70 1.51 3.55
N LEU A 41 -3.52 0.47 3.76
CA LEU A 41 -4.84 0.37 3.17
C LEU A 41 -5.87 0.83 4.19
N LEU A 42 -6.63 1.86 3.84
CA LEU A 42 -7.58 2.51 4.73
C LEU A 42 -8.95 2.56 4.08
N ALA A 43 -10.00 2.49 4.89
CA ALA A 43 -11.39 2.56 4.39
C ALA A 43 -11.59 1.52 3.28
N SER A 44 -12.21 1.90 2.16
CA SER A 44 -12.49 0.98 1.08
C SER A 44 -11.22 0.48 0.35
N GLY A 45 -10.07 1.11 0.61
CA GLY A 45 -8.80 0.62 0.05
C GLY A 45 -8.46 -0.80 0.48
N VAL A 46 -8.99 -1.28 1.62
CA VAL A 46 -8.78 -2.66 2.06
C VAL A 46 -9.39 -3.69 1.10
N GLU A 47 -10.23 -3.26 0.18
CA GLU A 47 -10.85 -4.14 -0.81
C GLU A 47 -10.07 -4.21 -2.12
N TYR A 48 -8.87 -3.69 -2.17
CA TYR A 48 -8.13 -3.52 -3.43
C TYR A 48 -7.94 -4.81 -4.22
N GLU A 49 -7.80 -5.94 -3.53
CA GLU A 49 -7.54 -7.21 -4.21
C GLU A 49 -8.69 -7.62 -5.15
N SER A 50 -9.92 -7.19 -4.84
CA SER A 50 -11.08 -7.50 -5.66
C SER A 50 -11.13 -6.67 -6.96
N LEU A 51 -10.28 -5.66 -7.08
CA LEU A 51 -10.25 -4.79 -8.26
C LEU A 51 -9.24 -5.25 -9.30
N HIS A 52 -8.55 -6.36 -9.03
CA HIS A 52 -7.60 -6.94 -9.97
C HIS A 52 -8.29 -7.32 -11.28
N SER A 53 -7.67 -7.00 -12.40
CA SER A 53 -8.17 -7.37 -13.72
C SER A 53 -6.99 -7.51 -14.68
N GLU A 54 -7.27 -8.03 -15.87
CA GLU A 54 -6.24 -8.13 -16.90
C GLU A 54 -5.73 -6.75 -17.30
N LYS A 55 -6.65 -5.78 -17.36
CA LYS A 55 -6.30 -4.40 -17.70
C LYS A 55 -5.50 -3.74 -16.57
N PHE A 56 -5.86 -4.01 -15.33
CA PHE A 56 -5.18 -3.47 -14.15
C PHE A 56 -4.76 -4.62 -13.25
N PRO A 57 -3.61 -5.26 -13.52
CA PRO A 57 -3.15 -6.43 -12.75
C PRO A 57 -2.61 -6.03 -11.38
N ILE A 58 -3.49 -5.51 -10.54
CA ILE A 58 -3.15 -4.94 -9.23
C ILE A 58 -2.48 -5.97 -8.32
N ASN A 59 -3.03 -7.20 -8.27
CA ASN A 59 -2.49 -8.21 -7.35
C ASN A 59 -1.09 -8.65 -7.74
N ASP A 60 -0.78 -8.66 -9.04
CA ASP A 60 0.57 -8.97 -9.50
C ASP A 60 1.55 -7.91 -9.04
N LEU A 61 1.16 -6.65 -9.11
CA LEU A 61 2.00 -5.55 -8.63
C LEU A 61 2.16 -5.58 -7.12
N ALA A 62 1.10 -5.94 -6.39
CA ALA A 62 1.17 -6.06 -4.93
C ALA A 62 2.12 -7.17 -4.51
N GLN A 63 2.05 -8.32 -5.19
CA GLN A 63 2.95 -9.44 -4.93
C GLN A 63 4.40 -9.05 -5.21
N SER A 64 4.64 -8.38 -6.32
CA SER A 64 5.97 -7.88 -6.67
C SER A 64 6.50 -6.92 -5.61
N PHE A 65 5.62 -6.04 -5.12
CA PHE A 65 5.97 -5.09 -4.08
C PHE A 65 6.43 -5.78 -2.80
N VAL A 66 5.68 -6.78 -2.34
CA VAL A 66 6.04 -7.53 -1.13
C VAL A 66 7.33 -8.30 -1.34
N ARG A 67 7.50 -8.94 -2.50
CA ARG A 67 8.72 -9.70 -2.79
C ARG A 67 9.97 -8.83 -2.79
N LYS A 68 9.83 -7.57 -3.18
CA LYS A 68 10.95 -6.61 -3.19
C LYS A 68 11.22 -5.97 -1.83
N GLY A 69 10.46 -6.36 -0.81
CA GLY A 69 10.67 -5.86 0.55
C GLY A 69 9.74 -4.73 0.96
N GLY A 70 8.74 -4.41 0.16
CA GLY A 70 7.73 -3.43 0.53
C GLY A 70 6.82 -3.96 1.62
N GLN A 71 6.30 -3.08 2.44
CA GLN A 71 5.42 -3.43 3.54
C GLN A 71 3.99 -2.97 3.25
N ILE A 72 3.04 -3.90 3.31
CA ILE A 72 1.61 -3.60 3.20
C ILE A 72 0.98 -3.75 4.59
N LEU A 73 0.18 -2.77 4.98
CA LEU A 73 -0.55 -2.76 6.25
C LEU A 73 -2.01 -2.42 5.94
N ALA A 74 -2.95 -3.05 6.65
CA ALA A 74 -4.37 -2.82 6.40
C ALA A 74 -5.11 -2.49 7.68
N CYS A 75 -5.97 -1.48 7.64
CA CYS A 75 -6.76 -1.06 8.79
C CYS A 75 -7.68 -2.18 9.26
N GLY A 76 -7.45 -2.66 10.50
CA GLY A 76 -8.23 -3.75 11.08
C GLY A 76 -9.70 -3.40 11.25
N THR A 77 -10.00 -2.18 11.69
CA THR A 77 -11.37 -1.72 11.82
C THR A 77 -12.09 -1.72 10.47
N CYS A 78 -11.40 -1.29 9.42
CA CYS A 78 -11.99 -1.24 8.07
C CYS A 78 -12.25 -2.65 7.54
N LEU A 79 -11.37 -3.60 7.83
CA LEU A 79 -11.58 -4.99 7.48
C LEU A 79 -12.79 -5.57 8.22
N ASN A 80 -12.90 -5.30 9.53
CA ASN A 80 -14.03 -5.76 10.34
C ASN A 80 -15.36 -5.22 9.84
N LEU A 81 -15.43 -3.95 9.49
CA LEU A 81 -16.65 -3.35 8.96
C LEU A 81 -17.13 -4.05 7.69
N ARG A 82 -16.21 -4.67 6.96
CA ARG A 82 -16.49 -5.37 5.71
C ARG A 82 -16.52 -6.87 5.87
N GLN A 83 -16.41 -7.36 7.10
CA GLN A 83 -16.37 -8.79 7.41
C GLN A 83 -15.31 -9.51 6.58
N LYS A 84 -14.15 -8.86 6.40
CA LYS A 84 -13.02 -9.43 5.66
C LYS A 84 -11.95 -9.89 6.63
N ASP A 85 -11.30 -11.00 6.27
CA ASP A 85 -10.15 -11.48 7.01
C ASP A 85 -8.87 -10.86 6.46
N SER A 86 -7.84 -10.83 7.29
CA SER A 86 -6.51 -10.44 6.81
C SER A 86 -5.95 -11.51 5.88
N SER A 87 -5.03 -11.10 5.01
CA SER A 87 -4.35 -12.01 4.10
C SER A 87 -2.89 -11.59 3.99
N GLU A 88 -2.09 -12.38 3.24
CA GLU A 88 -0.68 -12.05 3.02
C GLU A 88 -0.52 -10.69 2.33
N LEU A 89 -1.42 -10.38 1.39
CA LEU A 89 -1.39 -9.10 0.68
C LEU A 89 -2.26 -8.03 1.37
N CYS A 90 -2.86 -8.35 2.51
CA CYS A 90 -3.70 -7.43 3.27
C CYS A 90 -3.58 -7.75 4.76
N PRO A 91 -2.38 -7.63 5.34
CA PRO A 91 -2.16 -7.99 6.75
C PRO A 91 -2.80 -6.98 7.69
N LEU A 92 -3.31 -7.51 8.80
CA LEU A 92 -4.03 -6.72 9.78
C LEU A 92 -3.10 -5.71 10.47
N SER A 93 -3.55 -4.47 10.60
CA SER A 93 -2.82 -3.40 11.26
C SER A 93 -3.75 -2.53 12.08
N THR A 94 -3.16 -1.58 12.80
CA THR A 94 -3.89 -0.70 13.72
C THR A 94 -3.67 0.76 13.32
N MET A 95 -4.45 1.64 13.96
CA MET A 95 -4.28 3.08 13.79
C MET A 95 -2.88 3.53 14.23
N LYS A 96 -2.28 2.83 15.18
CA LYS A 96 -0.92 3.12 15.62
C LYS A 96 0.07 2.93 14.46
N ASP A 97 -0.12 1.89 13.68
CA ASP A 97 0.75 1.63 12.52
C ASP A 97 0.62 2.72 11.47
N LEU A 98 -0.60 3.23 11.26
CA LEU A 98 -0.80 4.35 10.35
C LEU A 98 -0.13 5.61 10.89
N TYR A 99 -0.28 5.88 12.18
CA TYR A 99 0.36 7.03 12.81
C TYR A 99 1.88 6.97 12.65
N GLU A 100 2.46 5.79 12.89
CA GLU A 100 3.90 5.62 12.77
C GLU A 100 4.37 5.82 11.33
N LEU A 101 3.58 5.37 10.36
CA LEU A 101 3.89 5.61 8.95
C LEU A 101 3.96 7.12 8.67
N VAL A 102 2.94 7.85 9.09
CA VAL A 102 2.87 9.30 8.87
C VAL A 102 4.02 10.02 9.57
N ARG A 103 4.34 9.59 10.79
CA ARG A 103 5.40 10.23 11.57
C ARG A 103 6.80 9.94 11.03
N ASP A 104 7.04 8.71 10.60
CA ASP A 104 8.40 8.24 10.30
C ASP A 104 8.80 8.36 8.84
N CYS A 105 7.84 8.39 7.93
CA CYS A 105 8.15 8.51 6.50
C CYS A 105 8.52 9.94 6.15
N ASP A 106 9.48 10.08 5.23
CA ASP A 106 9.92 11.41 4.76
C ASP A 106 8.84 12.09 3.95
N LYS A 107 8.11 11.31 3.16
CA LYS A 107 6.99 11.80 2.36
C LYS A 107 5.84 10.82 2.44
N THR A 108 4.63 11.36 2.36
CA THR A 108 3.40 10.56 2.37
C THR A 108 2.54 11.02 1.21
N VAL A 109 2.07 10.06 0.41
CA VAL A 109 1.13 10.33 -0.70
C VAL A 109 -0.10 9.46 -0.54
N THR A 110 -1.25 9.99 -0.95
CA THR A 110 -2.53 9.28 -0.82
C THR A 110 -3.17 9.06 -2.18
N PHE A 111 -3.84 7.94 -2.29
CA PHE A 111 -4.55 7.57 -3.51
C PHE A 111 -5.98 7.15 -3.21
#